data_88fcf5a283b44516060e9bac2e2a80bd
#
_entry.id   88fcf5a283b44516060e9bac2e2a80bd
#
_cell.length_a   1.000
_cell.length_b   1.000
_cell.length_c   1.000
_cell.angle_alpha   90.00
_cell.angle_beta   90.00
_cell.angle_gamma   90.00
#
_symmetry.space_group_name_H-M   'P 1'
#
loop_
_entity.id
_entity.type
_entity.pdbx_description
1 polymer ?
#
loop_
_entity_poly.entity_id
_entity_poly.type
_entity_poly.pdbx_seq_one_letter_code
_entity_poly.pdbx_strand_id
1 'polypeptide(L)'
;MNRKLLALALLLCCVIQPARAEWLHRVEDGIMGTRIVVELWADKTADGNDAIEAVIAEMRRVDTAMSTYKPTSEVSIVNAEAAQHPVKIGEELFELLTTSLEYSKITEGAFDITYASVGYLYDFRAHVHPTEQQIEKALP
;
A
#
# COMPACT_ATOMS: atom_id res chain seq x y z
N MET A 1 5.85 58.72 -22.59
CA MET A 1 5.66 57.35 -22.19
C MET A 1 4.22 57.16 -21.73
N ASN A 2 3.41 56.39 -22.46
CA ASN A 2 1.94 56.34 -22.30
C ASN A 2 1.56 55.66 -20.95
N ARG A 3 0.84 56.37 -20.08
CA ARG A 3 0.33 55.88 -18.76
C ARG A 3 -0.42 54.52 -18.86
N LYS A 4 -1.03 54.25 -20.03
CA LYS A 4 -1.74 52.99 -20.32
C LYS A 4 -0.78 51.80 -20.55
N LEU A 5 0.41 52.06 -21.14
CA LEU A 5 1.47 51.03 -21.31
C LEU A 5 2.15 50.70 -19.98
N LEU A 6 2.31 51.70 -19.08
CA LEU A 6 2.87 51.47 -17.74
C LEU A 6 1.92 50.67 -16.86
N ALA A 7 0.60 50.92 -16.97
CA ALA A 7 -0.42 50.15 -16.25
C ALA A 7 -0.53 48.71 -16.73
N LEU A 8 -0.37 48.48 -18.04
CA LEU A 8 -0.38 47.12 -18.65
C LEU A 8 0.86 46.33 -18.24
N ALA A 9 2.04 46.97 -18.18
CA ALA A 9 3.30 46.33 -17.74
C ALA A 9 3.25 45.98 -16.22
N LEU A 10 2.64 46.79 -15.38
CA LEU A 10 2.43 46.51 -13.97
C LEU A 10 1.41 45.38 -13.75
N LEU A 11 0.39 45.24 -14.60
CA LEU A 11 -0.58 44.15 -14.50
C LEU A 11 0.03 42.81 -14.93
N LEU A 12 1.01 42.82 -15.84
CA LEU A 12 1.69 41.60 -16.32
C LEU A 12 2.74 41.07 -15.33
N CYS A 13 3.28 41.92 -14.46
CA CYS A 13 4.22 41.51 -13.40
C CYS A 13 3.58 40.78 -12.21
N CYS A 14 2.26 40.79 -12.08
CA CYS A 14 1.58 40.19 -10.90
C CYS A 14 1.24 38.71 -11.06
N VAL A 15 1.62 38.02 -12.16
CA VAL A 15 1.13 36.64 -12.42
C VAL A 15 2.22 35.58 -12.36
N ILE A 16 3.48 35.94 -12.22
CA ILE A 16 4.54 34.95 -12.06
C ILE A 16 4.82 34.81 -10.56
N GLN A 17 4.00 34.03 -9.88
CA GLN A 17 4.42 33.50 -8.57
C GLN A 17 5.53 32.47 -8.85
N PRO A 18 6.74 32.65 -8.29
CA PRO A 18 7.76 31.62 -8.40
C PRO A 18 7.23 30.35 -7.73
N ALA A 19 7.34 29.23 -8.46
CA ALA A 19 7.13 27.92 -7.84
C ALA A 19 8.03 27.85 -6.60
N ARG A 20 7.42 27.74 -5.43
CA ARG A 20 8.16 27.73 -4.17
C ARG A 20 8.36 26.28 -3.75
N ALA A 21 9.62 25.92 -3.57
CA ALA A 21 9.97 24.65 -3.00
C ALA A 21 9.43 24.53 -1.56
N GLU A 22 8.71 23.46 -1.26
CA GLU A 22 8.06 23.27 0.04
C GLU A 22 7.90 21.80 0.39
N TRP A 23 7.68 21.52 1.67
CA TRP A 23 7.21 20.24 2.15
C TRP A 23 5.72 20.08 1.85
N LEU A 24 5.38 18.98 1.19
CA LEU A 24 4.00 18.57 0.96
C LEU A 24 3.66 17.40 1.86
N HIS A 25 2.42 17.39 2.34
CA HIS A 25 1.93 16.39 3.27
C HIS A 25 0.51 15.98 2.89
N ARG A 26 0.27 14.67 2.80
CA ARG A 26 -1.04 14.08 2.56
C ARG A 26 -1.30 12.96 3.55
N VAL A 27 -2.51 12.93 4.10
CA VAL A 27 -3.01 11.84 4.95
C VAL A 27 -4.17 11.18 4.25
N GLU A 28 -4.12 9.85 4.16
CA GLU A 28 -5.20 8.99 3.65
C GLU A 28 -5.51 7.93 4.69
N ASP A 29 -6.80 7.74 4.98
CA ASP A 29 -7.27 6.71 5.90
C ASP A 29 -7.88 5.52 5.13
N GLY A 30 -7.76 4.31 5.67
CA GLY A 30 -8.46 3.13 5.19
C GLY A 30 -7.81 2.37 4.03
N ILE A 31 -6.61 2.74 3.59
CA ILE A 31 -5.82 1.92 2.66
C ILE A 31 -5.10 0.85 3.49
N MET A 32 -5.21 -0.42 3.10
CA MET A 32 -4.64 -1.56 3.84
C MET A 32 -5.06 -1.60 5.33
N GLY A 33 -6.23 -1.04 5.65
CA GLY A 33 -6.76 -1.00 7.02
C GLY A 33 -6.02 -0.06 7.97
N THR A 34 -5.18 0.84 7.48
CA THR A 34 -4.38 1.75 8.30
C THR A 34 -4.45 3.20 7.79
N ARG A 35 -3.84 4.10 8.57
CA ARG A 35 -3.58 5.49 8.14
C ARG A 35 -2.25 5.54 7.43
N ILE A 36 -2.23 6.17 6.26
CA ILE A 36 -1.03 6.41 5.46
C ILE A 36 -0.72 7.89 5.48
N VAL A 37 0.54 8.22 5.69
CA VAL A 37 1.07 9.58 5.60
C VAL A 37 2.14 9.59 4.52
N VAL A 38 1.98 10.49 3.54
CA VAL A 38 2.98 10.73 2.50
C VAL A 38 3.52 12.13 2.69
N GLU A 39 4.82 12.24 2.87
CA GLU A 39 5.53 13.51 2.99
C GLU A 39 6.67 13.55 1.98
N LEU A 40 6.78 14.65 1.25
CA LEU A 40 7.88 14.86 0.33
C LEU A 40 8.22 16.34 0.18
N TRP A 41 9.47 16.61 -0.18
CA TRP A 41 9.92 17.92 -0.60
C TRP A 41 9.81 18.04 -2.11
N ALA A 42 9.22 19.12 -2.60
CA ALA A 42 9.12 19.40 -4.04
C ALA A 42 9.54 20.82 -4.37
N ASP A 43 10.28 20.99 -5.44
CA ASP A 43 10.66 22.30 -5.96
C ASP A 43 9.45 23.03 -6.57
N LYS A 44 8.44 22.29 -6.99
CA LYS A 44 7.16 22.78 -7.48
C LYS A 44 6.02 22.01 -6.84
N THR A 45 5.08 22.72 -6.25
CA THR A 45 3.90 22.13 -5.59
C THR A 45 3.10 21.20 -6.50
N ALA A 46 2.94 21.54 -7.80
CA ALA A 46 2.21 20.72 -8.75
C ALA A 46 2.87 19.34 -8.94
N ASP A 47 4.18 19.33 -9.22
CA ASP A 47 4.95 18.08 -9.43
C ASP A 47 4.92 17.21 -8.16
N GLY A 48 4.99 17.83 -6.99
CA GLY A 48 4.90 17.12 -5.71
C GLY A 48 3.51 16.53 -5.45
N ASN A 49 2.44 17.24 -5.78
CA ASN A 49 1.08 16.71 -5.66
C ASN A 49 0.87 15.53 -6.61
N ASP A 50 1.35 15.60 -7.85
CA ASP A 50 1.27 14.49 -8.80
C ASP A 50 2.02 13.25 -8.29
N ALA A 51 3.19 13.45 -7.67
CA ALA A 51 3.95 12.36 -7.05
C ALA A 51 3.19 11.73 -5.86
N ILE A 52 2.55 12.54 -5.01
CA ILE A 52 1.71 12.04 -3.90
C ILE A 52 0.54 11.21 -4.45
N GLU A 53 -0.18 11.71 -5.45
CA GLU A 53 -1.29 10.97 -6.06
C GLU A 53 -0.82 9.64 -6.66
N ALA A 54 0.35 9.61 -7.30
CA ALA A 54 0.93 8.38 -7.84
C ALA A 54 1.23 7.35 -6.72
N VAL A 55 1.80 7.78 -5.59
CA VAL A 55 2.05 6.92 -4.42
C VAL A 55 0.74 6.36 -3.87
N ILE A 56 -0.27 7.21 -3.67
CA ILE A 56 -1.57 6.78 -3.13
C ILE A 56 -2.27 5.82 -4.11
N ALA A 57 -2.20 6.10 -5.41
CA ALA A 57 -2.77 5.20 -6.42
C ALA A 57 -2.10 3.82 -6.39
N GLU A 58 -0.77 3.76 -6.27
CA GLU A 58 -0.03 2.50 -6.17
C GLU A 58 -0.39 1.73 -4.90
N MET A 59 -0.49 2.39 -3.75
CA MET A 59 -0.92 1.76 -2.51
C MET A 59 -2.34 1.17 -2.62
N ARG A 60 -3.27 1.88 -3.27
CA ARG A 60 -4.62 1.37 -3.54
C ARG A 60 -4.62 0.18 -4.49
N ARG A 61 -3.73 0.19 -5.49
CA ARG A 61 -3.54 -0.93 -6.42
C ARG A 61 -3.10 -2.19 -5.67
N VAL A 62 -2.06 -2.08 -4.84
CA VAL A 62 -1.56 -3.18 -4.02
C VAL A 62 -2.64 -3.68 -3.04
N ASP A 63 -3.35 -2.79 -2.37
CA ASP A 63 -4.45 -3.14 -1.47
C ASP A 63 -5.59 -3.89 -2.21
N THR A 64 -5.84 -3.53 -3.46
CA THR A 64 -6.85 -4.22 -4.28
C THR A 64 -6.39 -5.61 -4.70
N ALA A 65 -5.13 -5.77 -5.06
CA ALA A 65 -4.58 -7.03 -5.54
C ALA A 65 -4.29 -8.04 -4.41
N MET A 66 -3.80 -7.55 -3.25
CA MET A 66 -3.18 -8.40 -2.23
C MET A 66 -3.87 -8.38 -0.86
N SER A 67 -5.00 -7.68 -0.70
CA SER A 67 -5.71 -7.65 0.57
C SER A 67 -6.46 -8.96 0.82
N THR A 68 -6.18 -9.63 1.92
CA THR A 68 -6.94 -10.81 2.39
C THR A 68 -8.37 -10.47 2.84
N TYR A 69 -8.69 -9.19 3.03
CA TYR A 69 -10.03 -8.70 3.41
C TYR A 69 -10.93 -8.38 2.20
N LYS A 70 -10.37 -8.42 0.99
CA LYS A 70 -11.11 -8.19 -0.26
C LYS A 70 -11.33 -9.52 -0.98
N PRO A 71 -12.56 -10.03 -1.07
CA PRO A 71 -12.81 -11.36 -1.67
C PRO A 71 -12.38 -11.48 -3.14
N THR A 72 -12.26 -10.34 -3.83
CA THR A 72 -11.86 -10.27 -5.24
C THR A 72 -10.37 -10.08 -5.46
N SER A 73 -9.57 -10.01 -4.40
CA SER A 73 -8.11 -9.93 -4.53
C SER A 73 -7.53 -11.27 -5.00
N GLU A 74 -6.40 -11.24 -5.69
CA GLU A 74 -5.72 -12.47 -6.11
C GLU A 74 -5.36 -13.36 -4.92
N VAL A 75 -4.88 -12.79 -3.82
CA VAL A 75 -4.55 -13.53 -2.60
C VAL A 75 -5.79 -14.22 -2.01
N SER A 76 -6.93 -13.53 -1.96
CA SER A 76 -8.17 -14.13 -1.45
C SER A 76 -8.67 -15.27 -2.34
N ILE A 77 -8.54 -15.14 -3.66
CA ILE A 77 -8.91 -16.20 -4.61
C ILE A 77 -7.98 -17.40 -4.42
N VAL A 78 -6.67 -17.19 -4.31
CA VAL A 78 -5.70 -18.26 -4.01
C VAL A 78 -6.06 -18.97 -2.72
N ASN A 79 -6.31 -18.23 -1.64
CA ASN A 79 -6.69 -18.81 -0.34
C ASN A 79 -7.98 -19.63 -0.39
N ALA A 80 -8.95 -19.22 -1.22
CA ALA A 80 -10.23 -19.90 -1.32
C ALA A 80 -10.19 -21.17 -2.21
N GLU A 81 -9.39 -21.17 -3.27
CA GLU A 81 -9.52 -22.12 -4.37
C GLU A 81 -8.32 -23.04 -4.57
N ALA A 82 -7.11 -22.63 -4.15
CA ALA A 82 -5.87 -23.36 -4.46
C ALA A 82 -5.81 -24.78 -3.87
N ALA A 83 -6.58 -25.06 -2.82
CA ALA A 83 -6.71 -26.43 -2.28
C ALA A 83 -7.53 -27.37 -3.18
N GLN A 84 -8.32 -26.82 -4.12
CA GLN A 84 -9.24 -27.59 -4.96
C GLN A 84 -8.74 -27.72 -6.39
N HIS A 85 -8.09 -26.69 -6.94
CA HIS A 85 -7.55 -26.66 -8.30
C HIS A 85 -6.44 -25.60 -8.45
N PRO A 86 -5.60 -25.68 -9.49
CA PRO A 86 -4.63 -24.64 -9.79
C PRO A 86 -5.31 -23.31 -10.07
N VAL A 87 -4.81 -22.23 -9.43
CA VAL A 87 -5.29 -20.85 -9.61
C VAL A 87 -4.28 -20.09 -10.45
N LYS A 88 -4.76 -19.41 -11.49
CA LYS A 88 -3.92 -18.52 -12.28
C LYS A 88 -3.75 -17.20 -11.53
N ILE A 89 -2.50 -16.81 -11.31
CA ILE A 89 -2.11 -15.56 -10.65
C ILE A 89 -1.28 -14.68 -11.56
N GLY A 90 -1.18 -13.38 -11.24
CA GLY A 90 -0.30 -12.44 -11.89
C GLY A 90 1.17 -12.66 -11.52
N GLU A 91 2.07 -12.13 -12.35
CA GLU A 91 3.52 -12.25 -12.17
C GLU A 91 3.99 -11.68 -10.83
N GLU A 92 3.48 -10.53 -10.44
CA GLU A 92 3.82 -9.86 -9.18
C GLU A 92 3.50 -10.73 -7.94
N LEU A 93 2.33 -11.35 -7.89
CA LEU A 93 1.98 -12.26 -6.80
C LEU A 93 2.82 -13.53 -6.86
N PHE A 94 3.11 -14.06 -8.04
CA PHE A 94 3.97 -15.23 -8.21
C PHE A 94 5.39 -14.98 -7.69
N GLU A 95 5.99 -13.82 -8.02
CA GLU A 95 7.31 -13.42 -7.52
C GLU A 95 7.31 -13.24 -6.00
N LEU A 96 6.26 -12.61 -5.45
CA LEU A 96 6.11 -12.42 -4.01
C LEU A 96 6.03 -13.76 -3.27
N LEU A 97 5.22 -14.69 -3.77
CA LEU A 97 5.11 -16.04 -3.18
C LEU A 97 6.43 -16.82 -3.28
N THR A 98 7.11 -16.75 -4.42
CA THR A 98 8.41 -17.40 -4.61
C THR A 98 9.44 -16.87 -3.61
N THR A 99 9.56 -15.56 -3.50
CA THR A 99 10.46 -14.90 -2.54
C THR A 99 10.10 -15.28 -1.10
N SER A 100 8.82 -15.33 -0.77
CA SER A 100 8.36 -15.72 0.56
C SER A 100 8.75 -17.15 0.93
N LEU A 101 8.65 -18.08 -0.02
CA LEU A 101 9.08 -19.48 0.17
C LEU A 101 10.61 -19.60 0.33
N GLU A 102 11.38 -18.76 -0.34
CA GLU A 102 12.84 -18.70 -0.15
C GLU A 102 13.19 -18.20 1.26
N TYR A 103 12.53 -17.15 1.73
CA TYR A 103 12.72 -16.66 3.12
C TYR A 103 12.29 -17.68 4.16
N SER A 104 11.21 -18.43 3.91
CA SER A 104 10.81 -19.53 4.80
C SER A 104 11.91 -20.58 4.95
N LYS A 105 12.57 -20.95 3.84
CA LYS A 105 13.72 -21.87 3.87
C LYS A 105 14.94 -21.29 4.60
N ILE A 106 15.31 -20.05 4.31
CA ILE A 106 16.48 -19.38 4.91
C ILE A 106 16.31 -19.22 6.43
N THR A 107 15.09 -18.99 6.88
CA THR A 107 14.76 -18.79 8.31
C THR A 107 14.37 -20.10 9.01
N GLU A 108 14.50 -21.25 8.33
CA GLU A 108 14.12 -22.57 8.87
C GLU A 108 12.66 -22.59 9.40
N GLY A 109 11.76 -21.88 8.70
CA GLY A 109 10.34 -21.77 9.06
C GLY A 109 9.99 -20.69 10.09
N ALA A 110 10.95 -19.89 10.59
CA ALA A 110 10.65 -18.77 11.48
C ALA A 110 9.82 -17.67 10.78
N PHE A 111 9.96 -17.55 9.46
CA PHE A 111 9.06 -16.83 8.59
C PHE A 111 8.21 -17.82 7.80
N ASP A 112 6.90 -17.72 7.90
CA ASP A 112 5.95 -18.58 7.17
C ASP A 112 4.72 -17.77 6.75
N ILE A 113 4.49 -17.65 5.43
CA ILE A 113 3.32 -16.93 4.90
C ILE A 113 2.02 -17.71 5.09
N THR A 114 2.08 -18.98 5.43
CA THR A 114 0.90 -19.82 5.69
C THR A 114 0.43 -19.74 7.15
N TYR A 115 1.09 -18.93 7.98
CA TYR A 115 0.74 -18.75 9.40
C TYR A 115 -0.74 -18.43 9.65
N ALA A 116 -1.45 -17.91 8.64
CA ALA A 116 -2.87 -17.55 8.74
C ALA A 116 -3.77 -18.78 9.02
N SER A 117 -3.31 -20.00 8.78
CA SER A 117 -4.00 -21.22 9.18
C SER A 117 -4.25 -21.29 10.70
N VAL A 118 -3.38 -20.68 11.48
CA VAL A 118 -3.50 -20.57 12.95
C VAL A 118 -3.61 -19.14 13.44
N GLY A 119 -3.17 -18.16 12.63
CA GLY A 119 -3.07 -16.74 12.98
C GLY A 119 -4.42 -16.12 13.40
N TYR A 120 -5.52 -16.58 12.83
CA TYR A 120 -6.87 -16.11 13.18
C TYR A 120 -7.31 -16.48 14.60
N LEU A 121 -6.62 -17.41 15.24
CA LEU A 121 -6.86 -17.81 16.64
C LEU A 121 -6.25 -16.83 17.65
N TYR A 122 -5.36 -15.94 17.21
CA TYR A 122 -4.73 -14.94 18.06
C TYR A 122 -5.51 -13.63 18.02
N ASP A 123 -5.86 -13.10 19.17
CA ASP A 123 -6.33 -11.70 19.28
C ASP A 123 -5.29 -10.89 20.04
N PHE A 124 -4.43 -10.21 19.30
CA PHE A 124 -3.35 -9.39 19.84
C PHE A 124 -3.86 -8.17 20.62
N ARG A 125 -5.08 -7.70 20.33
CA ARG A 125 -5.69 -6.57 21.06
C ARG A 125 -6.27 -6.99 22.38
N ALA A 126 -6.91 -8.16 22.42
CA ALA A 126 -7.47 -8.75 23.63
C ALA A 126 -6.45 -9.58 24.43
N HIS A 127 -5.19 -9.70 23.96
CA HIS A 127 -4.15 -10.57 24.53
C HIS A 127 -4.59 -12.05 24.66
N VAL A 128 -5.38 -12.52 23.69
CA VAL A 128 -5.83 -13.92 23.66
C VAL A 128 -4.87 -14.75 22.83
N HIS A 129 -4.44 -15.88 23.37
CA HIS A 129 -3.58 -16.88 22.71
C HIS A 129 -4.34 -18.20 22.61
N PRO A 130 -4.22 -18.92 21.48
CA PRO A 130 -4.76 -20.28 21.36
C PRO A 130 -4.01 -21.24 22.28
N THR A 131 -4.70 -22.31 22.68
CA THR A 131 -4.06 -23.46 23.34
C THR A 131 -3.33 -24.31 22.30
N GLU A 132 -2.35 -25.14 22.71
CA GLU A 132 -1.65 -26.09 21.83
C GLU A 132 -2.63 -26.99 21.09
N GLN A 133 -3.66 -27.48 21.77
CA GLN A 133 -4.69 -28.32 21.16
C GLN A 133 -5.49 -27.59 20.05
N GLN A 134 -5.74 -26.30 20.18
CA GLN A 134 -6.39 -25.50 19.14
C GLN A 134 -5.47 -25.29 17.94
N ILE A 135 -4.18 -25.08 18.18
CA ILE A 135 -3.15 -24.98 17.14
C ILE A 135 -3.05 -26.29 16.38
N GLU A 136 -2.86 -27.42 17.06
CA GLU A 136 -2.77 -28.76 16.44
C GLU A 136 -3.99 -29.07 15.56
N LYS A 137 -5.18 -28.69 16.00
CA LYS A 137 -6.43 -28.93 15.27
C LYS A 137 -6.56 -28.04 14.01
N ALA A 138 -5.91 -26.87 14.02
CA ALA A 138 -5.98 -25.90 12.91
C ALA A 138 -4.86 -26.10 11.86
N LEU A 139 -3.82 -26.82 12.20
CA LEU A 139 -2.76 -27.21 11.26
C LEU A 139 -3.29 -28.25 10.27
N PRO A 140 -2.89 -28.16 8.97
CA PRO A 140 -3.29 -29.12 7.92
C PRO A 140 -2.72 -30.53 8.16
#